data_675aafe94264b0dc1ad99f7a80a942b5
#
_entry.id   675aafe94264b0dc1ad99f7a80a942b5
#
_cell.length_a   1.000
_cell.length_b   1.000
_cell.length_c   1.000
_cell.angle_alpha   90.00
_cell.angle_beta   90.00
_cell.angle_gamma   90.00
#
_symmetry.space_group_name_H-M   'P 1'
#
loop_
_entity.id
_entity.type
_entity.pdbx_description
1 polymer ?
#
loop_
_entity_poly.entity_id
_entity_poly.type
_entity_poly.pdbx_seq_one_letter_code
_entity_poly.pdbx_strand_id
1 'polypeptide(L)'
;DGVVGCLKSDGASCGVMFSGESMRSITEGLDGEVWAVSENGRELHVSDGGKETDLKLDWLGAADSIVALAVSPEGCRLALAVEGEDTNGVMMTGVARNGDKTLSGLSKAATQVSVLRHVTMLTFYNDLNLVYATTPPEGNSEQQEAWRQMAPGPANAQRLPNGTITSMASGQISLSRRLAIVDDLGIVRSVSGSLDGSWTIA
;
A
#
# COMPACT_ATOMS: atom_id res chain seq x y z
N ASP A 1 -6.47 -18.78 1.41
CA ASP A 1 -5.67 -19.21 2.57
C ASP A 1 -4.50 -18.26 2.89
N GLY A 2 -4.35 -17.10 2.22
CA GLY A 2 -3.41 -16.03 2.57
C GLY A 2 -1.90 -16.34 2.52
N VAL A 3 -1.50 -17.51 2.03
CA VAL A 3 -0.09 -17.91 1.94
C VAL A 3 0.56 -17.23 0.74
N VAL A 4 1.69 -16.57 0.97
CA VAL A 4 2.46 -15.88 -0.07
C VAL A 4 3.52 -16.83 -0.62
N GLY A 5 3.42 -17.13 -1.91
CA GLY A 5 4.41 -17.93 -2.64
C GLY A 5 5.30 -17.06 -3.51
N CYS A 6 6.51 -17.52 -3.74
CA CYS A 6 7.48 -16.87 -4.62
C CYS A 6 7.58 -17.67 -5.95
N LEU A 7 7.63 -16.94 -7.07
CA LEU A 7 7.93 -17.49 -8.39
C LEU A 7 9.16 -16.80 -8.97
N LYS A 8 10.07 -17.59 -9.52
CA LYS A 8 11.19 -17.09 -10.31
C LYS A 8 10.73 -16.64 -11.70
N SER A 9 11.55 -15.89 -12.42
CA SER A 9 11.26 -15.43 -13.77
C SER A 9 10.99 -16.54 -14.79
N ASP A 10 11.48 -17.74 -14.53
CA ASP A 10 11.23 -18.96 -15.34
C ASP A 10 9.94 -19.71 -14.92
N GLY A 11 9.20 -19.18 -13.95
CA GLY A 11 7.97 -19.79 -13.41
C GLY A 11 8.21 -20.87 -12.36
N ALA A 12 9.45 -21.21 -12.02
CA ALA A 12 9.74 -22.17 -10.97
C ALA A 12 9.44 -21.56 -9.58
N SER A 13 8.86 -22.37 -8.68
CA SER A 13 8.65 -21.94 -7.30
C SER A 13 9.98 -21.75 -6.58
N CYS A 14 10.13 -20.66 -5.86
CA CYS A 14 11.24 -20.42 -4.95
C CYS A 14 10.88 -20.66 -3.47
N GLY A 15 9.67 -21.15 -3.22
CA GLY A 15 9.21 -21.50 -1.88
C GLY A 15 8.06 -20.65 -1.39
N VAL A 16 7.73 -20.81 -0.12
CA VAL A 16 6.76 -20.00 0.61
C VAL A 16 7.51 -18.88 1.32
N MET A 17 7.06 -17.67 1.13
CA MET A 17 7.49 -16.50 1.91
C MET A 17 6.57 -16.41 3.13
N PHE A 18 7.09 -15.97 4.26
CA PHE A 18 6.32 -15.84 5.50
C PHE A 18 5.72 -17.17 5.96
N SER A 19 6.60 -18.12 6.27
CA SER A 19 6.23 -19.49 6.59
C SER A 19 5.34 -19.57 7.83
N GLY A 20 4.17 -20.18 7.67
CA GLY A 20 3.25 -20.53 8.75
C GLY A 20 2.16 -19.49 9.04
N GLU A 21 2.10 -18.38 8.32
CA GLU A 21 1.11 -17.34 8.55
C GLU A 21 0.33 -16.96 7.29
N SER A 22 -0.95 -16.64 7.47
CA SER A 22 -1.78 -16.03 6.43
C SER A 22 -1.55 -14.52 6.40
N MET A 23 -1.41 -13.96 5.19
CA MET A 23 -1.20 -12.53 4.97
C MET A 23 -2.46 -11.88 4.42
N ARG A 24 -2.82 -10.72 4.98
CA ARG A 24 -3.96 -9.91 4.56
C ARG A 24 -3.62 -9.02 3.36
N SER A 25 -2.44 -8.46 3.36
CA SER A 25 -1.98 -7.50 2.34
C SER A 25 -0.50 -7.67 2.08
N ILE A 26 -0.11 -7.52 0.83
CA ILE A 26 1.29 -7.57 0.41
C ILE A 26 1.61 -6.45 -0.56
N THR A 27 2.85 -6.01 -0.57
CA THR A 27 3.39 -5.06 -1.56
C THR A 27 4.87 -5.34 -1.82
N GLU A 28 5.33 -4.93 -2.99
CA GLU A 28 6.75 -4.92 -3.31
C GLU A 28 7.41 -3.69 -2.70
N GLY A 29 8.61 -3.88 -2.17
CA GLY A 29 9.50 -2.83 -1.67
C GLY A 29 10.69 -2.58 -2.58
N LEU A 30 11.76 -2.03 -2.02
CA LEU A 30 12.99 -1.74 -2.75
C LEU A 30 13.73 -3.04 -3.10
N ASP A 31 14.28 -3.10 -4.33
CA ASP A 31 15.19 -4.17 -4.80
C ASP A 31 14.61 -5.59 -4.64
N GLY A 32 13.27 -5.73 -4.74
CA GLY A 32 12.57 -7.02 -4.68
C GLY A 32 12.21 -7.48 -3.27
N GLU A 33 12.32 -6.61 -2.26
CA GLU A 33 11.72 -6.88 -0.96
C GLU A 33 10.22 -7.14 -1.09
N VAL A 34 9.69 -8.02 -0.28
CA VAL A 34 8.25 -8.24 -0.15
C VAL A 34 7.82 -7.87 1.27
N TRP A 35 6.90 -6.95 1.36
CA TRP A 35 6.31 -6.48 2.60
C TRP A 35 4.91 -7.05 2.74
N ALA A 36 4.57 -7.52 3.93
CA ALA A 36 3.29 -8.15 4.20
C ALA A 36 2.73 -7.76 5.56
N VAL A 37 1.42 -7.79 5.68
CA VAL A 37 0.69 -7.64 6.93
C VAL A 37 0.03 -8.96 7.26
N SER A 38 0.20 -9.46 8.49
CA SER A 38 -0.50 -10.64 9.00
C SER A 38 -2.02 -10.53 8.87
N GLU A 39 -2.72 -11.66 8.85
CA GLU A 39 -4.18 -11.69 8.70
C GLU A 39 -4.90 -10.92 9.81
N ASN A 40 -4.37 -10.91 11.03
CA ASN A 40 -4.91 -10.16 12.14
C ASN A 40 -4.66 -8.63 12.03
N GLY A 41 -3.83 -8.19 11.07
CA GLY A 41 -3.51 -6.79 10.83
C GLY A 41 -2.55 -6.16 11.84
N ARG A 42 -1.83 -6.95 12.66
CA ARG A 42 -1.02 -6.43 13.76
C ARG A 42 0.47 -6.54 13.58
N GLU A 43 0.88 -7.44 12.72
CA GLU A 43 2.28 -7.74 12.48
C GLU A 43 2.65 -7.37 11.06
N LEU A 44 3.80 -6.75 10.94
CA LEU A 44 4.38 -6.35 9.67
C LEU A 44 5.63 -7.17 9.43
N HIS A 45 5.66 -7.86 8.31
CA HIS A 45 6.73 -8.76 7.91
C HIS A 45 7.42 -8.25 6.65
N VAL A 46 8.72 -8.43 6.58
CA VAL A 46 9.51 -8.13 5.38
C VAL A 46 10.36 -9.33 5.03
N SER A 47 10.28 -9.77 3.79
CA SER A 47 11.20 -10.75 3.22
C SER A 47 12.13 -10.08 2.23
N ASP A 48 13.44 -10.20 2.47
CA ASP A 48 14.51 -9.69 1.62
C ASP A 48 15.47 -10.83 1.31
N GLY A 49 15.53 -11.24 0.04
CA GLY A 49 16.39 -12.35 -0.40
C GLY A 49 16.18 -13.67 0.35
N GLY A 50 14.98 -13.90 0.90
CA GLY A 50 14.63 -15.07 1.71
C GLY A 50 14.94 -14.95 3.19
N LYS A 51 15.39 -13.78 3.65
CA LYS A 51 15.50 -13.45 5.07
C LYS A 51 14.23 -12.72 5.50
N GLU A 52 13.53 -13.28 6.47
CA GLU A 52 12.35 -12.66 7.07
C GLU A 52 12.73 -11.79 8.26
N THR A 53 12.02 -10.68 8.41
CA THR A 53 12.19 -9.72 9.51
C THR A 53 10.82 -9.22 9.94
N ASP A 54 10.51 -9.37 11.22
CA ASP A 54 9.30 -8.83 11.83
C ASP A 54 9.55 -7.41 12.30
N LEU A 55 8.65 -6.52 11.95
CA LEU A 55 8.73 -5.12 12.31
C LEU A 55 7.59 -4.75 13.26
N LYS A 56 7.94 -4.09 14.35
CA LYS A 56 6.97 -3.59 15.33
C LYS A 56 6.61 -2.13 15.05
N LEU A 57 5.35 -1.82 15.23
CA LEU A 57 4.80 -0.48 15.13
C LEU A 57 4.40 -0.01 16.54
N ASP A 58 5.32 0.67 17.23
CA ASP A 58 5.13 1.10 18.62
C ASP A 58 3.95 2.09 18.80
N TRP A 59 3.51 2.70 17.70
CA TRP A 59 2.41 3.66 17.69
C TRP A 59 1.04 3.03 17.36
N LEU A 60 1.01 1.76 16.95
CA LEU A 60 -0.25 1.06 16.63
C LEU A 60 -0.95 0.65 17.91
N GLY A 61 -2.16 1.16 18.12
CA GLY A 61 -2.96 0.87 19.29
C GLY A 61 -3.40 -0.60 19.37
N ALA A 62 -3.73 -1.04 20.60
CA ALA A 62 -4.12 -2.43 20.81
C ALA A 62 -5.44 -2.83 20.13
N ALA A 63 -6.31 -1.86 19.82
CA ALA A 63 -7.57 -2.08 19.10
C ALA A 63 -7.48 -1.78 17.61
N ASP A 64 -6.31 -1.33 17.12
CA ASP A 64 -6.10 -0.94 15.72
C ASP A 64 -5.60 -2.12 14.89
N SER A 65 -5.91 -2.12 13.61
CA SER A 65 -5.43 -3.09 12.63
C SER A 65 -5.04 -2.44 11.32
N ILE A 66 -3.96 -2.93 10.73
CA ILE A 66 -3.53 -2.55 9.40
C ILE A 66 -4.36 -3.32 8.39
N VAL A 67 -4.97 -2.64 7.43
CA VAL A 67 -5.81 -3.27 6.39
C VAL A 67 -5.15 -3.27 5.02
N ALA A 68 -4.25 -2.31 4.75
CA ALA A 68 -3.47 -2.26 3.53
C ALA A 68 -2.12 -1.55 3.77
N LEU A 69 -1.15 -1.83 2.90
CA LEU A 69 0.17 -1.21 2.96
C LEU A 69 0.71 -0.88 1.57
N ALA A 70 1.60 0.09 1.51
CA ALA A 70 2.40 0.40 0.33
C ALA A 70 3.78 0.94 0.73
N VAL A 71 4.81 0.54 -0.01
CA VAL A 71 6.18 1.06 0.14
C VAL A 71 6.49 1.99 -1.01
N SER A 72 7.17 3.10 -0.73
CA SER A 72 7.58 4.03 -1.78
C SER A 72 8.66 3.41 -2.68
N PRO A 73 8.76 3.84 -3.93
CA PRO A 73 9.71 3.27 -4.90
C PRO A 73 11.18 3.32 -4.47
N GLU A 74 11.60 4.37 -3.77
CA GLU A 74 12.95 4.47 -3.22
C GLU A 74 13.09 3.72 -1.88
N GLY A 75 12.02 3.08 -1.41
CA GLY A 75 12.03 2.26 -0.20
C GLY A 75 12.22 3.05 1.09
N CYS A 76 12.04 4.38 1.07
CA CYS A 76 12.27 5.24 2.23
C CYS A 76 11.00 5.60 3.02
N ARG A 77 9.83 5.23 2.51
CA ARG A 77 8.53 5.51 3.13
C ARG A 77 7.62 4.29 3.10
N LEU A 78 6.86 4.11 4.16
CA LEU A 78 5.81 3.12 4.30
C LEU A 78 4.50 3.85 4.59
N ALA A 79 3.47 3.59 3.80
CA ALA A 79 2.11 4.01 4.06
C ALA A 79 1.27 2.81 4.50
N LEU A 80 0.45 3.02 5.51
CA LEU A 80 -0.41 2.01 6.12
C LEU A 80 -1.83 2.55 6.23
N ALA A 81 -2.81 1.83 5.72
CA ALA A 81 -4.20 2.06 6.05
C ALA A 81 -4.51 1.35 7.36
N VAL A 82 -5.03 2.09 8.33
CA VAL A 82 -5.31 1.59 9.69
C VAL A 82 -6.77 1.80 10.00
N GLU A 83 -7.38 0.78 10.59
CA GLU A 83 -8.74 0.83 11.13
C GLU A 83 -8.71 0.38 12.59
N GLY A 84 -9.34 1.17 13.46
CA GLY A 84 -9.41 0.87 14.89
C GLY A 84 -10.14 1.93 15.68
N GLU A 85 -10.03 1.83 16.99
CA GLU A 85 -10.64 2.77 17.94
C GLU A 85 -9.75 4.01 18.11
N ASP A 86 -8.44 3.82 18.21
CA ASP A 86 -7.48 4.86 18.49
C ASP A 86 -6.98 5.55 17.21
N THR A 87 -6.78 4.76 16.14
CA THR A 87 -6.24 5.25 14.89
C THR A 87 -7.10 4.80 13.71
N ASN A 88 -7.52 5.76 12.90
CA ASN A 88 -8.23 5.50 11.64
C ASN A 88 -7.64 6.35 10.52
N GLY A 89 -7.52 5.77 9.34
CA GLY A 89 -7.09 6.46 8.13
C GLY A 89 -5.74 6.00 7.61
N VAL A 90 -5.01 6.88 6.96
CA VAL A 90 -3.71 6.55 6.37
C VAL A 90 -2.60 7.15 7.22
N MET A 91 -1.73 6.28 7.69
CA MET A 91 -0.52 6.61 8.44
C MET A 91 0.70 6.47 7.54
N MET A 92 1.68 7.34 7.70
CA MET A 92 2.96 7.27 6.99
C MET A 92 4.11 7.28 7.98
N THR A 93 5.07 6.37 7.79
CA THR A 93 6.30 6.30 8.58
C THR A 93 7.52 6.21 7.67
N GLY A 94 8.67 6.63 8.18
CA GLY A 94 9.93 6.48 7.49
C GLY A 94 10.48 5.05 7.60
N VAL A 95 11.06 4.55 6.52
CA VAL A 95 11.80 3.30 6.48
C VAL A 95 13.29 3.64 6.58
N ALA A 96 13.95 3.15 7.63
CA ALA A 96 15.34 3.36 7.86
C ALA A 96 16.18 2.28 7.15
N ARG A 97 17.23 2.69 6.44
CA ARG A 97 18.10 1.82 5.68
C ARG A 97 19.56 2.07 6.01
N ASN A 98 20.36 1.03 5.94
CA ASN A 98 21.82 1.09 6.01
C ASN A 98 22.40 1.67 4.72
N GLY A 99 23.70 1.95 4.72
CA GLY A 99 24.39 2.48 3.54
C GLY A 99 24.40 1.55 2.33
N ASP A 100 24.23 0.25 2.54
CA ASP A 100 24.05 -0.79 1.51
C ASP A 100 22.59 -0.99 1.08
N LYS A 101 21.70 -0.10 1.50
CA LYS A 101 20.24 -0.11 1.30
C LYS A 101 19.46 -1.20 2.03
N THR A 102 20.11 -2.09 2.78
CA THR A 102 19.39 -3.10 3.58
C THR A 102 18.50 -2.44 4.64
N LEU A 103 17.36 -3.07 4.92
CA LEU A 103 16.42 -2.60 5.93
C LEU A 103 17.08 -2.58 7.33
N SER A 104 17.00 -1.46 8.03
CA SER A 104 17.46 -1.35 9.42
C SER A 104 16.33 -1.13 10.42
N GLY A 105 15.12 -0.79 9.95
CA GLY A 105 13.94 -0.65 10.78
C GLY A 105 12.97 0.42 10.31
N LEU A 106 12.06 0.81 11.18
CA LEU A 106 11.09 1.88 10.95
C LEU A 106 11.33 3.06 11.88
N SER A 107 10.91 4.25 11.44
CA SER A 107 10.85 5.41 12.32
C SER A 107 9.87 5.15 13.47
N LYS A 108 10.23 5.56 14.70
CA LYS A 108 9.39 5.36 15.89
C LYS A 108 8.08 6.14 15.85
N ALA A 109 7.97 7.17 14.99
CA ALA A 109 6.80 7.99 14.85
C ALA A 109 6.18 7.81 13.47
N ALA A 110 4.86 7.81 13.42
CA ALA A 110 4.09 7.91 12.17
C ALA A 110 3.34 9.23 12.13
N THR A 111 3.11 9.72 10.92
CA THR A 111 2.29 10.92 10.67
C THR A 111 0.98 10.47 10.02
N GLN A 112 -0.14 10.90 10.56
CA GLN A 112 -1.43 10.71 9.93
C GLN A 112 -1.54 11.63 8.72
N VAL A 113 -1.66 11.06 7.53
CA VAL A 113 -1.75 11.81 6.27
C VAL A 113 -3.20 11.91 5.77
N SER A 114 -4.07 11.02 6.24
CA SER A 114 -5.51 11.07 5.97
C SER A 114 -6.30 10.51 7.14
N VAL A 115 -7.47 11.08 7.39
CA VAL A 115 -8.45 10.63 8.39
C VAL A 115 -9.58 9.81 7.76
N LEU A 116 -9.50 9.53 6.46
CA LEU A 116 -10.52 8.77 5.74
C LEU A 116 -10.55 7.33 6.24
N ARG A 117 -11.75 6.86 6.55
CA ARG A 117 -12.03 5.48 6.94
C ARG A 117 -12.19 4.59 5.70
N HIS A 118 -12.13 3.28 5.94
CA HIS A 118 -12.33 2.26 4.91
C HIS A 118 -11.39 2.39 3.71
N VAL A 119 -10.16 2.82 3.96
CA VAL A 119 -9.10 2.78 2.96
C VAL A 119 -8.60 1.36 2.85
N THR A 120 -8.90 0.70 1.73
CA THR A 120 -8.59 -0.71 1.51
C THR A 120 -7.44 -0.94 0.53
N MET A 121 -7.04 0.09 -0.18
CA MET A 121 -5.99 0.01 -1.19
C MET A 121 -5.08 1.23 -1.11
N LEU A 122 -3.79 0.97 -1.17
CA LEU A 122 -2.72 1.97 -1.17
C LEU A 122 -1.72 1.64 -2.28
N THR A 123 -1.18 2.66 -2.93
CA THR A 123 0.00 2.54 -3.78
C THR A 123 0.73 3.88 -3.89
N PHE A 124 2.04 3.85 -3.98
CA PHE A 124 2.81 5.06 -4.30
C PHE A 124 2.94 5.21 -5.81
N TYR A 125 2.49 6.34 -6.34
CA TYR A 125 2.79 6.71 -7.72
C TYR A 125 4.27 7.11 -7.89
N ASN A 126 4.81 7.80 -6.90
CA ASN A 126 6.24 8.08 -6.71
C ASN A 126 6.48 8.34 -5.20
N ASP A 127 7.72 8.65 -4.81
CA ASP A 127 8.06 8.82 -3.39
C ASP A 127 7.31 9.95 -2.67
N LEU A 128 6.71 10.87 -3.41
CA LEU A 128 5.97 12.00 -2.85
C LEU A 128 4.44 11.86 -3.00
N ASN A 129 3.98 11.03 -3.92
CA ASN A 129 2.55 10.92 -4.24
C ASN A 129 2.01 9.55 -3.87
N LEU A 130 1.15 9.51 -2.86
CA LEU A 130 0.38 8.37 -2.46
C LEU A 130 -1.00 8.41 -3.11
N VAL A 131 -1.45 7.27 -3.63
CA VAL A 131 -2.81 7.07 -4.12
C VAL A 131 -3.48 6.00 -3.27
N TYR A 132 -4.70 6.25 -2.84
CA TYR A 132 -5.46 5.31 -2.05
C TYR A 132 -6.94 5.33 -2.44
N ALA A 133 -7.60 4.21 -2.26
CA ALA A 133 -9.02 4.07 -2.51
C ALA A 133 -9.76 3.63 -1.25
N THR A 134 -10.98 4.15 -1.10
CA THR A 134 -11.90 3.78 -0.03
C THR A 134 -12.92 2.79 -0.57
N THR A 135 -13.28 1.80 0.25
CA THR A 135 -14.42 0.91 -0.04
C THR A 135 -15.44 1.09 1.08
N PRO A 136 -16.52 1.83 0.83
CA PRO A 136 -17.56 2.03 1.83
C PRO A 136 -18.16 0.69 2.28
N PRO A 137 -18.63 0.58 3.54
CA PRO A 137 -19.29 -0.63 4.03
C PRO A 137 -20.54 -0.97 3.19
N GLU A 138 -20.88 -2.26 3.14
CA GLU A 138 -22.11 -2.72 2.49
C GLU A 138 -23.33 -1.96 3.03
N GLY A 139 -24.21 -1.53 2.11
CA GLY A 139 -25.40 -0.77 2.45
C GLY A 139 -25.20 0.74 2.57
N ASN A 140 -23.99 1.24 2.44
CA ASN A 140 -23.74 2.67 2.32
C ASN A 140 -23.86 3.10 0.85
N SER A 141 -24.67 4.15 0.59
CA SER A 141 -24.84 4.74 -0.74
C SER A 141 -23.68 5.65 -1.16
N GLU A 142 -22.65 5.79 -0.32
CA GLU A 142 -21.48 6.56 -0.66
C GLU A 142 -20.70 5.89 -1.79
N GLN A 143 -20.34 6.70 -2.78
CA GLN A 143 -19.55 6.21 -3.90
C GLN A 143 -18.10 5.99 -3.46
N GLN A 144 -17.51 4.93 -3.97
CA GLN A 144 -16.09 4.69 -3.80
C GLN A 144 -15.28 5.83 -4.45
N GLU A 145 -14.29 6.30 -3.73
CA GLU A 145 -13.43 7.39 -4.17
C GLU A 145 -11.97 6.92 -4.24
N ALA A 146 -11.28 7.28 -5.31
CA ALA A 146 -9.84 7.21 -5.38
C ALA A 146 -9.26 8.58 -5.03
N TRP A 147 -8.29 8.59 -4.13
CA TRP A 147 -7.63 9.78 -3.64
C TRP A 147 -6.16 9.78 -4.03
N ARG A 148 -5.68 10.93 -4.44
CA ARG A 148 -4.26 11.20 -4.60
C ARG A 148 -3.85 12.25 -3.61
N GLN A 149 -2.79 11.99 -2.88
CA GLN A 149 -2.22 12.92 -1.92
C GLN A 149 -0.72 13.07 -2.14
N MET A 150 -0.29 14.32 -2.26
CA MET A 150 1.12 14.66 -2.12
C MET A 150 1.44 14.71 -0.63
N ALA A 151 2.33 13.85 -0.16
CA ALA A 151 2.64 13.75 1.25
C ALA A 151 4.00 14.41 1.58
N PRO A 152 4.01 15.46 2.43
CA PRO A 152 2.84 16.07 3.06
C PRO A 152 2.17 17.10 2.14
N GLY A 153 0.84 17.10 2.08
CA GLY A 153 0.11 18.06 1.27
C GLY A 153 -1.38 17.76 1.10
N PRO A 154 -2.11 18.57 0.32
CA PRO A 154 -3.53 18.38 0.12
C PRO A 154 -3.84 17.10 -0.66
N ALA A 155 -4.97 16.50 -0.32
CA ALA A 155 -5.52 15.37 -1.05
C ALA A 155 -6.51 15.85 -2.12
N ASN A 156 -6.45 15.24 -3.30
CA ASN A 156 -7.39 15.49 -4.39
C ASN A 156 -8.15 14.20 -4.69
N ALA A 157 -9.48 14.24 -4.56
CA ALA A 157 -10.35 13.11 -4.87
C ALA A 157 -10.69 13.04 -6.36
N GLN A 158 -10.77 11.83 -6.87
CA GLN A 158 -11.39 11.53 -8.15
C GLN A 158 -12.39 10.40 -7.94
N ARG A 159 -13.58 10.54 -8.49
CA ARG A 159 -14.59 9.48 -8.50
C ARG A 159 -14.51 8.70 -9.79
N LEU A 160 -14.61 7.41 -9.68
CA LEU A 160 -14.88 6.58 -10.85
C LEU A 160 -16.27 6.93 -11.38
N PRO A 161 -16.40 7.18 -12.69
CA PRO A 161 -17.71 7.51 -13.26
C PRO A 161 -18.74 6.38 -13.09
N ASN A 162 -18.31 5.12 -13.10
CA ASN A 162 -19.11 3.93 -12.84
C ASN A 162 -18.22 2.80 -12.35
N GLY A 163 -18.68 2.06 -11.35
CA GLY A 163 -18.01 0.86 -10.85
C GLY A 163 -17.22 1.07 -9.55
N THR A 164 -16.76 -0.03 -9.02
CA THR A 164 -16.02 -0.14 -7.76
C THR A 164 -14.56 -0.48 -8.07
N ILE A 165 -13.60 0.17 -7.43
CA ILE A 165 -12.18 -0.18 -7.57
C ILE A 165 -11.93 -1.50 -6.85
N THR A 166 -11.42 -2.49 -7.56
CA THR A 166 -11.10 -3.81 -7.01
C THR A 166 -9.60 -4.00 -6.82
N SER A 167 -8.78 -3.27 -7.58
CA SER A 167 -7.32 -3.33 -7.45
C SER A 167 -6.67 -2.06 -7.95
N MET A 168 -5.52 -1.74 -7.37
CA MET A 168 -4.64 -0.65 -7.83
C MET A 168 -3.20 -1.14 -7.83
N ALA A 169 -2.46 -0.77 -8.87
CA ALA A 169 -1.03 -1.02 -8.93
C ALA A 169 -0.30 0.13 -9.63
N SER A 170 0.85 0.49 -9.13
CA SER A 170 1.76 1.41 -9.80
C SER A 170 3.01 0.66 -10.28
N GLY A 171 3.54 1.07 -11.39
CA GLY A 171 4.76 0.48 -11.95
C GLY A 171 5.52 1.50 -12.79
N GLN A 172 6.76 1.19 -13.07
CA GLN A 172 7.62 2.00 -13.94
C GLN A 172 7.79 1.30 -15.28
N ILE A 173 7.46 2.01 -16.36
CA ILE A 173 7.74 1.57 -17.74
C ILE A 173 8.71 2.58 -18.33
N SER A 174 9.93 2.16 -18.56
CA SER A 174 11.04 3.05 -18.96
C SER A 174 11.23 4.17 -17.92
N LEU A 175 11.14 5.44 -18.35
CA LEU A 175 11.26 6.61 -17.49
C LEU A 175 9.91 7.13 -16.97
N SER A 176 8.80 6.47 -17.31
CA SER A 176 7.45 6.91 -16.93
C SER A 176 6.84 5.96 -15.91
N ARG A 177 6.37 6.51 -14.81
CA ARG A 177 5.52 5.77 -13.89
C ARG A 177 4.09 5.75 -14.39
N ARG A 178 3.44 4.63 -14.19
CA ARG A 178 2.04 4.40 -14.53
C ARG A 178 1.30 3.90 -13.30
N LEU A 179 0.06 4.33 -13.18
CA LEU A 179 -0.89 3.80 -12.23
C LEU A 179 -2.02 3.15 -13.02
N ALA A 180 -2.33 1.93 -12.69
CA ALA A 180 -3.49 1.21 -13.21
C ALA A 180 -4.49 0.97 -12.10
N ILE A 181 -5.76 1.11 -12.42
CA ILE A 181 -6.89 0.81 -11.56
C ILE A 181 -7.75 -0.23 -12.28
N VAL A 182 -8.15 -1.27 -11.57
CA VAL A 182 -9.09 -2.28 -12.08
C VAL A 182 -10.43 -2.08 -11.39
N ASP A 183 -11.50 -2.01 -12.16
CA ASP A 183 -12.86 -1.93 -11.65
C ASP A 183 -13.51 -3.32 -11.47
N ASP A 184 -14.70 -3.37 -10.89
CA ASP A 184 -15.48 -4.58 -10.64
C ASP A 184 -15.99 -5.28 -11.92
N LEU A 185 -15.90 -4.61 -13.07
CA LEU A 185 -16.14 -5.19 -14.38
C LEU A 185 -14.88 -5.80 -15.01
N GLY A 186 -13.73 -5.73 -14.32
CA GLY A 186 -12.45 -6.18 -14.81
C GLY A 186 -11.81 -5.25 -15.84
N ILE A 187 -12.30 -4.02 -15.97
CA ILE A 187 -11.74 -3.04 -16.91
C ILE A 187 -10.52 -2.40 -16.26
N VAL A 188 -9.40 -2.45 -16.98
CA VAL A 188 -8.17 -1.77 -16.56
C VAL A 188 -8.21 -0.33 -17.06
N ARG A 189 -8.14 0.59 -16.13
CA ARG A 189 -8.11 2.02 -16.41
C ARG A 189 -6.71 2.57 -16.15
N SER A 190 -6.21 3.35 -17.07
CA SER A 190 -4.95 4.07 -16.86
C SER A 190 -5.24 5.40 -16.18
N VAL A 191 -4.33 5.76 -15.28
CA VAL A 191 -4.35 7.08 -14.65
C VAL A 191 -3.31 7.96 -15.33
N SER A 192 -3.75 9.08 -15.88
CA SER A 192 -2.88 10.10 -16.45
C SER A 192 -3.08 11.42 -15.67
N GLY A 193 -2.03 12.19 -15.54
CA GLY A 193 -2.10 13.49 -14.88
C GLY A 193 -0.74 14.06 -14.57
N SER A 194 -0.71 15.36 -14.37
CA SER A 194 0.49 16.04 -13.92
C SER A 194 0.65 15.95 -12.39
N LEU A 195 1.87 16.12 -11.90
CA LEU A 195 2.20 16.09 -10.49
C LEU A 195 1.54 17.23 -9.69
N ASP A 196 1.02 18.25 -10.37
CA ASP A 196 0.51 19.51 -9.84
C ASP A 196 -1.00 19.57 -9.59
N GLY A 197 -1.73 18.48 -9.82
CA GLY A 197 -3.09 18.39 -9.28
C GLY A 197 -4.21 17.95 -10.20
N SER A 198 -4.09 17.99 -11.52
CA SER A 198 -5.11 17.41 -12.40
C SER A 198 -4.73 15.98 -12.79
N TRP A 199 -5.52 15.03 -12.39
CA TRP A 199 -5.39 13.65 -12.84
C TRP A 199 -6.74 13.12 -13.29
N THR A 200 -6.73 12.26 -14.30
CA THR A 200 -7.91 11.65 -14.86
C THR A 200 -7.76 10.13 -14.88
N ILE A 201 -8.86 9.44 -14.64
CA ILE A 201 -8.99 8.00 -14.83
C ILE A 201 -9.68 7.80 -16.18
N ALA A 202 -8.98 7.20 -17.12
CA ALA A 202 -9.47 6.95 -18.48
C ALA A 202 -9.67 5.45 -18.72
#